data_85bb586fd1bf4bf337af52e55d8a8c0d
#
_entry.id   85bb586fd1bf4bf337af52e55d8a8c0d
#
_cell.length_a   1.000
_cell.length_b   1.000
_cell.length_c   1.000
_cell.angle_alpha   90.00
_cell.angle_beta   90.00
_cell.angle_gamma   90.00
#
_symmetry.space_group_name_H-M   'P 1'
#
loop_
_entity.id
_entity.type
_entity.pdbx_description
1 polymer ?
#
loop_
_entity_poly.entity_id
_entity_poly.type
_entity_poly.pdbx_seq_one_letter_code
_entity_poly.pdbx_strand_id
1 'polypeptide(L)'
;WVWQFDNDRDPFKISFKPLQVNDYAEDLMLSLGEKRVFLSATILDADTYCKELGLDPDETTFIRVRYSPFPSKNRPVITKYVGGNLSHRGMSPETLKKTAERIATIATDNPNEKGLILPYTNALENQLVDMLKEHYPLVGARIIQHTKDSHERESTFKHFNKSKGNEIIEL
;
A
#
# COMPACT_ATOMS: atom_id res chain seq x y z
N TRP A 1 -2.26 -8.47 24.39
CA TRP A 1 -2.17 -7.03 24.20
C TRP A 1 -0.76 -6.63 23.80
N VAL A 2 -0.64 -5.73 22.85
CA VAL A 2 0.60 -5.02 22.49
C VAL A 2 0.46 -3.59 22.97
N TRP A 3 1.49 -3.04 23.59
CA TRP A 3 1.55 -1.65 23.98
C TRP A 3 2.72 -0.95 23.28
N GLN A 4 2.54 0.33 23.00
CA GLN A 4 3.52 1.15 22.31
C GLN A 4 3.50 2.56 22.89
N PHE A 5 4.67 3.11 23.17
CA PHE A 5 4.83 4.54 23.44
C PHE A 5 4.84 5.31 22.11
N ASP A 6 4.12 6.41 22.05
CA ASP A 6 4.15 7.32 20.90
C ASP A 6 5.27 8.38 21.13
N ASN A 7 6.51 7.89 21.12
CA ASN A 7 7.67 8.71 21.45
C ASN A 7 7.91 9.88 20.49
N ASP A 8 7.39 9.80 19.26
CA ASP A 8 7.66 10.79 18.21
C ASP A 8 6.64 11.94 18.20
N ARG A 9 5.46 11.72 18.77
CA ARG A 9 4.35 12.69 18.74
C ARG A 9 3.91 13.15 20.12
N ASP A 10 3.78 12.23 21.04
CA ASP A 10 3.36 12.51 22.41
C ASP A 10 3.99 11.46 23.35
N PRO A 11 5.08 11.81 24.08
CA PRO A 11 5.79 10.90 24.98
C PRO A 11 4.95 10.41 26.15
N PHE A 12 3.81 11.05 26.42
CA PHE A 12 2.89 10.64 27.50
C PHE A 12 1.77 9.72 27.01
N LYS A 13 1.69 9.48 25.68
CA LYS A 13 0.67 8.64 25.11
C LYS A 13 1.13 7.20 25.02
N ILE A 14 0.38 6.32 25.65
CA ILE A 14 0.54 4.86 25.52
C ILE A 14 -0.64 4.32 24.75
N SER A 15 -0.36 3.60 23.67
CA SER A 15 -1.37 2.89 22.88
C SER A 15 -1.38 1.42 23.25
N PHE A 16 -2.57 0.89 23.52
CA PHE A 16 -2.80 -0.53 23.77
C PHE A 16 -3.61 -1.09 22.61
N LYS A 17 -3.17 -2.22 22.05
CA LYS A 17 -3.88 -2.91 20.98
C LYS A 17 -4.05 -4.37 21.39
N PRO A 18 -5.28 -4.93 21.33
CA PRO A 18 -5.48 -6.36 21.52
C PRO A 18 -4.78 -7.13 20.40
N LEU A 19 -4.19 -8.28 20.71
CA LEU A 19 -3.66 -9.22 19.71
C LEU A 19 -4.80 -9.99 19.03
N GLN A 20 -5.84 -10.28 19.78
CA GLN A 20 -7.06 -10.92 19.29
C GLN A 20 -8.23 -9.97 19.53
N VAL A 21 -9.09 -9.82 18.55
CA VAL A 21 -10.21 -8.86 18.56
C VAL A 21 -11.50 -9.55 18.96
N ASN A 22 -11.61 -10.86 18.79
CA ASN A 22 -12.80 -11.66 19.06
C ASN A 22 -13.42 -11.41 20.43
N ASP A 23 -12.59 -11.27 21.49
CA ASP A 23 -13.05 -11.05 22.87
C ASP A 23 -13.74 -9.69 23.10
N TYR A 24 -13.53 -8.75 22.16
CA TYR A 24 -14.01 -7.36 22.26
C TYR A 24 -14.93 -6.97 21.11
N ALA A 25 -15.03 -7.81 20.08
CA ALA A 25 -15.76 -7.47 18.86
C ALA A 25 -17.25 -7.28 19.12
N GLU A 26 -17.84 -8.09 20.01
CA GLU A 26 -19.27 -7.95 20.37
C GLU A 26 -19.54 -6.59 20.99
N ASP A 27 -18.77 -6.20 21.99
CA ASP A 27 -18.98 -4.93 22.70
C ASP A 27 -18.69 -3.69 21.84
N LEU A 28 -17.70 -3.77 20.95
CA LEU A 28 -17.23 -2.62 20.19
C LEU A 28 -17.92 -2.44 18.84
N MET A 29 -18.34 -3.52 18.21
CA MET A 29 -18.79 -3.49 16.81
C MET A 29 -20.01 -4.36 16.54
N LEU A 30 -20.03 -5.59 17.04
CA LEU A 30 -21.07 -6.54 16.64
C LEU A 30 -22.44 -6.25 17.27
N SER A 31 -22.48 -5.62 18.43
CA SER A 31 -23.71 -5.17 19.10
C SER A 31 -24.44 -4.02 18.41
N LEU A 32 -23.81 -3.36 17.41
CA LEU A 32 -24.38 -2.20 16.72
C LEU A 32 -25.59 -2.53 15.83
N GLY A 33 -25.87 -3.81 15.55
CA GLY A 33 -27.01 -4.20 14.73
C GLY A 33 -27.27 -5.71 14.75
N GLU A 34 -28.51 -6.09 14.47
CA GLU A 34 -28.94 -7.49 14.41
C GLU A 34 -28.38 -8.22 13.19
N LYS A 35 -28.20 -7.51 12.08
CA LYS A 35 -27.63 -8.05 10.82
C LYS A 35 -26.43 -7.26 10.43
N ARG A 36 -25.37 -7.96 10.04
CA ARG A 36 -24.06 -7.38 9.74
C ARG A 36 -23.58 -7.84 8.39
N VAL A 37 -23.01 -6.95 7.62
CA VAL A 37 -22.42 -7.26 6.30
C VAL A 37 -20.99 -6.77 6.28
N PHE A 38 -20.05 -7.68 6.11
CA PHE A 38 -18.63 -7.39 5.96
C PHE A 38 -18.25 -7.50 4.49
N LEU A 39 -17.59 -6.46 3.96
CA LEU A 39 -17.16 -6.41 2.57
C LEU A 39 -15.66 -6.19 2.51
N SER A 40 -14.96 -7.07 1.83
CA SER A 40 -13.55 -6.90 1.55
C SER A 40 -13.15 -7.66 0.29
N ALA A 41 -12.16 -7.15 -0.43
CA ALA A 41 -11.53 -7.86 -1.54
C ALA A 41 -10.61 -9.02 -1.06
N THR A 42 -10.27 -9.08 0.21
CA THR A 42 -9.22 -9.93 0.78
C THR A 42 -9.66 -10.82 1.93
N ILE A 43 -10.96 -11.09 2.08
CA ILE A 43 -11.42 -12.14 2.98
C ILE A 43 -11.08 -13.48 2.29
N LEU A 44 -9.99 -14.12 2.73
CA LEU A 44 -9.44 -15.29 2.06
C LEU A 44 -10.12 -16.58 2.55
N ASP A 45 -10.36 -16.68 3.84
CA ASP A 45 -10.90 -17.84 4.52
C ASP A 45 -11.99 -17.44 5.51
N ALA A 46 -13.16 -18.04 5.36
CA ALA A 46 -14.34 -17.70 6.17
C ALA A 46 -14.17 -18.13 7.64
N ASP A 47 -13.65 -19.33 7.87
CA ASP A 47 -13.53 -19.89 9.21
C ASP A 47 -12.53 -19.09 10.04
N THR A 48 -11.37 -18.76 9.43
CA THR A 48 -10.38 -17.90 10.07
C THR A 48 -10.95 -16.52 10.36
N TYR A 49 -11.70 -15.93 9.41
CA TYR A 49 -12.29 -14.62 9.59
C TYR A 49 -13.33 -14.59 10.72
N CYS A 50 -14.19 -15.61 10.79
CA CYS A 50 -15.17 -15.76 11.87
C CYS A 50 -14.46 -15.89 13.23
N LYS A 51 -13.43 -16.74 13.30
CA LYS A 51 -12.65 -16.95 14.54
C LYS A 51 -11.98 -15.67 15.02
N GLU A 52 -11.36 -14.90 14.12
CA GLU A 52 -10.68 -13.65 14.46
C GLU A 52 -11.64 -12.57 14.96
N LEU A 53 -12.89 -12.59 14.48
CA LEU A 53 -13.91 -11.60 14.88
C LEU A 53 -14.89 -12.12 15.95
N GLY A 54 -14.77 -13.38 16.40
CA GLY A 54 -15.72 -13.97 17.35
C GLY A 54 -17.10 -14.20 16.77
N LEU A 55 -17.22 -14.39 15.45
CA LEU A 55 -18.48 -14.71 14.78
C LEU A 55 -18.75 -16.22 14.85
N ASP A 56 -20.02 -16.59 14.95
CA ASP A 56 -20.43 -17.98 14.79
C ASP A 56 -20.44 -18.35 13.30
N PRO A 57 -19.63 -19.35 12.88
CA PRO A 57 -19.64 -19.81 11.49
C PRO A 57 -20.97 -20.36 11.03
N ASP A 58 -21.76 -20.97 11.94
CA ASP A 58 -23.05 -21.56 11.61
C ASP A 58 -24.13 -20.49 11.38
N GLU A 59 -23.97 -19.30 11.95
CA GLU A 59 -24.82 -18.13 11.75
C GLU A 59 -24.29 -17.18 10.63
N THR A 60 -23.14 -17.53 10.04
CA THR A 60 -22.46 -16.67 9.05
C THR A 60 -22.59 -17.22 7.64
N THR A 61 -23.07 -16.41 6.71
CA THR A 61 -23.07 -16.74 5.29
C THR A 61 -21.91 -16.07 4.58
N PHE A 62 -21.04 -16.87 3.97
CA PHE A 62 -19.89 -16.38 3.21
C PHE A 62 -20.18 -16.39 1.70
N ILE A 63 -20.17 -15.21 1.10
CA ILE A 63 -20.41 -15.03 -0.33
C ILE A 63 -19.10 -14.66 -1.01
N ARG A 64 -18.62 -15.50 -1.91
CA ARG A 64 -17.41 -15.27 -2.70
C ARG A 64 -17.76 -14.97 -4.15
N VAL A 65 -17.33 -13.80 -4.63
CA VAL A 65 -17.37 -13.49 -6.06
C VAL A 65 -16.23 -14.25 -6.74
N ARG A 66 -16.56 -15.27 -7.54
CA ARG A 66 -15.57 -16.16 -8.17
C ARG A 66 -14.87 -15.52 -9.38
N TYR A 67 -15.51 -14.56 -10.01
CA TYR A 67 -15.01 -13.95 -11.24
C TYR A 67 -14.55 -12.51 -10.96
N SER A 68 -13.30 -12.24 -11.26
CA SER A 68 -12.79 -10.88 -11.25
C SER A 68 -13.15 -10.18 -12.56
N PRO A 69 -13.67 -8.94 -12.53
CA PRO A 69 -13.84 -8.12 -13.73
C PRO A 69 -12.48 -7.77 -14.37
N PHE A 70 -11.38 -7.99 -13.65
CA PHE A 70 -10.03 -7.76 -14.11
C PHE A 70 -9.38 -9.10 -14.52
N PRO A 71 -9.29 -9.44 -15.80
CA PRO A 71 -8.66 -10.68 -16.25
C PRO A 71 -7.22 -10.80 -15.77
N SER A 72 -6.81 -11.97 -15.29
CA SER A 72 -5.45 -12.20 -14.75
C SER A 72 -4.35 -11.92 -15.79
N LYS A 73 -4.65 -12.15 -17.08
CA LYS A 73 -3.73 -11.83 -18.18
C LYS A 73 -3.35 -10.34 -18.28
N ASN A 74 -4.22 -9.45 -17.80
CA ASN A 74 -4.01 -7.99 -17.84
C ASN A 74 -3.32 -7.46 -16.58
N ARG A 75 -2.98 -8.34 -15.64
CA ARG A 75 -2.31 -8.00 -14.38
C ARG A 75 -1.22 -9.01 -14.03
N PRO A 76 -0.21 -9.16 -14.89
CA PRO A 76 0.91 -10.05 -14.59
C PRO A 76 1.66 -9.53 -13.37
N VAL A 77 2.03 -10.44 -12.48
CA VAL A 77 2.89 -10.13 -11.33
C VAL A 77 4.32 -10.55 -11.69
N ILE A 78 5.22 -9.58 -11.75
CA ILE A 78 6.63 -9.83 -12.02
C ILE A 78 7.36 -9.88 -10.68
N THR A 79 7.79 -11.07 -10.29
CA THR A 79 8.47 -11.31 -9.00
C THR A 79 9.98 -11.14 -9.06
N LYS A 80 10.53 -10.75 -10.21
CA LYS A 80 11.97 -10.51 -10.36
C LYS A 80 12.37 -9.25 -9.58
N TYR A 81 12.90 -9.44 -8.40
CA TYR A 81 13.38 -8.37 -7.54
C TYR A 81 14.82 -7.96 -7.87
N VAL A 82 15.19 -6.77 -7.42
CA VAL A 82 16.51 -6.18 -7.68
C VAL A 82 17.59 -6.77 -6.76
N GLY A 83 17.17 -7.36 -5.65
CA GLY A 83 18.06 -7.85 -4.59
C GLY A 83 18.40 -6.76 -3.57
N GLY A 84 18.92 -7.21 -2.43
CA GLY A 84 19.29 -6.31 -1.34
C GLY A 84 18.17 -6.04 -0.35
N ASN A 85 18.53 -5.34 0.72
CA ASN A 85 17.62 -5.01 1.82
C ASN A 85 17.16 -3.56 1.68
N LEU A 86 15.87 -3.35 1.44
CA LEU A 86 15.26 -2.02 1.35
C LEU A 86 14.80 -1.48 2.73
N SER A 87 15.03 -2.21 3.84
CA SER A 87 14.68 -1.70 5.16
C SER A 87 15.50 -0.46 5.53
N HIS A 88 14.93 0.43 6.31
CA HIS A 88 15.58 1.68 6.75
C HIS A 88 16.99 1.47 7.35
N ARG A 89 17.25 0.32 8.01
CA ARG A 89 18.53 0.00 8.65
C ARG A 89 19.50 -0.78 7.75
N GLY A 90 19.04 -1.33 6.65
CA GLY A 90 19.83 -2.26 5.84
C GLY A 90 19.98 -1.87 4.38
N MET A 91 19.42 -0.75 3.97
CA MET A 91 19.52 -0.28 2.58
C MET A 91 20.92 0.26 2.30
N SER A 92 21.62 -0.39 1.36
CA SER A 92 22.89 0.10 0.87
C SER A 92 22.71 1.09 -0.30
N PRO A 93 23.67 2.01 -0.54
CA PRO A 93 23.64 2.88 -1.72
C PRO A 93 23.58 2.10 -3.03
N GLU A 94 24.19 0.93 -3.09
CA GLU A 94 24.13 0.04 -4.25
C GLU A 94 22.72 -0.52 -4.48
N THR A 95 22.02 -0.93 -3.41
CA THR A 95 20.63 -1.40 -3.50
C THR A 95 19.70 -0.30 -3.98
N LEU A 96 19.88 0.93 -3.47
CA LEU A 96 19.12 2.09 -3.89
C LEU A 96 19.34 2.36 -5.38
N LYS A 97 20.61 2.38 -5.82
CA LYS A 97 20.98 2.58 -7.23
C LYS A 97 20.36 1.53 -8.15
N LYS A 98 20.46 0.26 -7.80
CA LYS A 98 19.82 -0.84 -8.57
C LYS A 98 18.29 -0.71 -8.64
N THR A 99 17.68 -0.24 -7.55
CA THR A 99 16.24 -0.01 -7.51
C THR A 99 15.86 1.13 -8.45
N ALA A 100 16.55 2.27 -8.40
CA ALA A 100 16.31 3.39 -9.30
C ALA A 100 16.55 3.01 -10.78
N GLU A 101 17.62 2.27 -11.07
CA GLU A 101 17.91 1.73 -12.41
C GLU A 101 16.77 0.83 -12.91
N ARG A 102 16.23 -0.03 -12.05
CA ARG A 102 15.09 -0.90 -12.41
C ARG A 102 13.82 -0.10 -12.69
N ILE A 103 13.53 0.90 -11.87
CA ILE A 103 12.41 1.82 -12.10
C ILE A 103 12.59 2.54 -13.43
N ALA A 104 13.77 3.08 -13.68
CA ALA A 104 14.09 3.78 -14.91
C ALA A 104 13.94 2.88 -16.15
N THR A 105 14.40 1.63 -16.07
CA THR A 105 14.21 0.63 -17.14
C THR A 105 12.74 0.40 -17.43
N ILE A 106 11.93 0.13 -16.39
CA ILE A 106 10.48 -0.10 -16.57
C ILE A 106 9.79 1.12 -17.19
N ALA A 107 10.13 2.32 -16.71
CA ALA A 107 9.56 3.56 -17.22
C ALA A 107 9.96 3.87 -18.68
N THR A 108 11.17 3.49 -19.06
CA THR A 108 11.69 3.66 -20.42
C THR A 108 11.07 2.66 -21.39
N ASP A 109 10.89 1.42 -20.94
CA ASP A 109 10.23 0.37 -21.72
C ASP A 109 8.73 0.64 -21.94
N ASN A 110 8.13 1.50 -21.08
CA ASN A 110 6.73 1.87 -21.11
C ASN A 110 6.54 3.41 -21.18
N PRO A 111 6.98 4.06 -22.28
CA PRO A 111 7.07 5.52 -22.35
C PRO A 111 5.71 6.23 -22.34
N ASN A 112 4.66 5.54 -22.78
CA ASN A 112 3.29 6.08 -22.92
C ASN A 112 2.34 5.55 -21.84
N GLU A 113 2.86 4.80 -20.86
CA GLU A 113 2.04 4.22 -19.81
C GLU A 113 2.19 5.00 -18.51
N LYS A 114 1.12 5.01 -17.73
CA LYS A 114 1.16 5.53 -16.36
C LYS A 114 1.81 4.51 -15.43
N GLY A 115 2.62 5.01 -14.51
CA GLY A 115 3.27 4.20 -13.49
C GLY A 115 2.84 4.60 -12.08
N LEU A 116 2.93 3.67 -11.16
CA LEU A 116 2.76 3.89 -9.73
C LEU A 116 3.92 3.26 -8.97
N ILE A 117 4.62 4.06 -8.18
CA ILE A 117 5.69 3.61 -7.30
C ILE A 117 5.18 3.71 -5.86
N LEU A 118 5.31 2.61 -5.11
CA LEU A 118 4.83 2.52 -3.72
C LEU A 118 6.02 2.29 -2.77
N PRO A 119 6.75 3.34 -2.38
CA PRO A 119 7.78 3.23 -1.38
C PRO A 119 7.14 3.07 0.01
N TYR A 120 7.78 2.31 0.88
CA TYR A 120 7.24 2.07 2.23
C TYR A 120 7.57 3.17 3.24
N THR A 121 8.43 4.12 2.91
CA THR A 121 8.74 5.32 3.72
C THR A 121 9.00 6.53 2.85
N ASN A 122 8.66 7.74 3.36
CA ASN A 122 8.96 9.01 2.71
C ASN A 122 10.48 9.24 2.51
N ALA A 123 11.31 8.68 3.39
CA ALA A 123 12.77 8.79 3.24
C ALA A 123 13.27 8.04 2.00
N LEU A 124 12.73 6.83 1.76
CA LEU A 124 13.05 6.06 0.56
C LEU A 124 12.49 6.74 -0.69
N GLU A 125 11.28 7.28 -0.61
CA GLU A 125 10.65 8.06 -1.67
C GLU A 125 11.58 9.18 -2.15
N ASN A 126 11.98 10.08 -1.23
CA ASN A 126 12.84 11.21 -1.56
C ASN A 126 14.16 10.77 -2.19
N GLN A 127 14.82 9.74 -1.62
CA GLN A 127 16.08 9.22 -2.16
C GLN A 127 15.94 8.65 -3.58
N LEU A 128 14.84 7.94 -3.85
CA LEU A 128 14.56 7.41 -5.19
C LEU A 128 14.27 8.52 -6.19
N VAL A 129 13.47 9.52 -5.82
CA VAL A 129 13.15 10.68 -6.66
C VAL A 129 14.40 11.46 -7.00
N ASP A 130 15.22 11.79 -6.00
CA ASP A 130 16.47 12.53 -6.20
C ASP A 130 17.41 11.77 -7.15
N MET A 131 17.58 10.47 -6.94
CA MET A 131 18.40 9.61 -7.78
C MET A 131 17.86 9.50 -9.22
N LEU A 132 16.53 9.37 -9.37
CA LEU A 132 15.92 9.30 -10.70
C LEU A 132 16.01 10.63 -11.44
N LYS A 133 15.86 11.76 -10.76
CA LYS A 133 16.05 13.09 -11.37
C LYS A 133 17.50 13.35 -11.77
N GLU A 134 18.45 12.92 -10.95
CA GLU A 134 19.88 13.14 -11.19
C GLU A 134 20.43 12.24 -12.31
N HIS A 135 20.15 10.95 -12.24
CA HIS A 135 20.78 9.96 -13.15
C HIS A 135 19.90 9.56 -14.34
N TYR A 136 18.60 9.79 -14.28
CA TYR A 136 17.62 9.43 -15.31
C TYR A 136 16.65 10.59 -15.60
N PRO A 137 17.13 11.75 -16.08
CA PRO A 137 16.34 12.99 -16.14
C PRO A 137 15.07 12.89 -16.97
N LEU A 138 15.05 12.08 -18.02
CA LEU A 138 13.83 11.86 -18.82
C LEU A 138 12.74 11.11 -18.04
N VAL A 139 13.13 10.19 -17.17
CA VAL A 139 12.20 9.49 -16.28
C VAL A 139 11.84 10.38 -15.11
N GLY A 140 12.82 11.06 -14.52
CA GLY A 140 12.62 12.01 -13.41
C GLY A 140 11.63 13.13 -13.75
N ALA A 141 11.60 13.60 -15.00
CA ALA A 141 10.66 14.61 -15.47
C ALA A 141 9.20 14.11 -15.54
N ARG A 142 8.98 12.80 -15.53
CA ARG A 142 7.64 12.17 -15.53
C ARG A 142 7.11 11.94 -14.12
N ILE A 143 7.94 12.11 -13.08
CA ILE A 143 7.56 11.78 -11.70
C ILE A 143 6.76 12.93 -11.09
N ILE A 144 5.59 12.58 -10.59
CA ILE A 144 4.76 13.46 -9.78
C ILE A 144 4.84 12.93 -8.35
N GLN A 145 5.44 13.70 -7.48
CA GLN A 145 5.63 13.33 -6.09
C GLN A 145 4.38 13.63 -5.28
N HIS A 146 4.02 12.69 -4.43
CA HIS A 146 2.87 12.82 -3.55
C HIS A 146 3.23 13.69 -2.34
N THR A 147 2.36 14.61 -1.97
CA THR A 147 2.57 15.51 -0.83
C THR A 147 1.82 15.02 0.42
N LYS A 148 2.26 15.48 1.59
CA LYS A 148 1.59 15.18 2.86
C LYS A 148 0.30 15.98 3.04
N ASP A 149 0.14 17.08 2.31
CA ASP A 149 -1.06 17.89 2.35
C ASP A 149 -2.23 17.18 1.67
N SER A 150 -3.37 17.11 2.34
CA SER A 150 -4.55 16.36 1.84
C SER A 150 -5.17 17.00 0.59
N HIS A 151 -5.13 18.34 0.48
CA HIS A 151 -5.69 19.07 -0.67
C HIS A 151 -4.79 18.91 -1.90
N GLU A 152 -3.48 19.03 -1.71
CA GLU A 152 -2.51 18.82 -2.78
C GLU A 152 -2.56 17.37 -3.26
N ARG A 153 -2.71 16.41 -2.34
CA ARG A 153 -2.87 14.98 -2.64
C ARG A 153 -4.05 14.74 -3.57
N GLU A 154 -5.21 15.31 -3.24
CA GLU A 154 -6.41 15.14 -4.07
C GLU A 154 -6.22 15.77 -5.46
N SER A 155 -5.56 16.92 -5.54
CA SER A 155 -5.26 17.58 -6.82
C SER A 155 -4.29 16.76 -7.66
N THR A 156 -3.26 16.17 -7.05
CA THR A 156 -2.29 15.27 -7.69
C THR A 156 -2.97 14.04 -8.27
N PHE A 157 -3.85 13.38 -7.52
CA PHE A 157 -4.64 12.26 -8.04
C PHE A 157 -5.58 12.66 -9.18
N LYS A 158 -6.25 13.80 -9.08
CA LYS A 158 -7.10 14.30 -10.15
C LYS A 158 -6.30 14.59 -11.42
N HIS A 159 -5.11 15.16 -11.28
CA HIS A 159 -4.20 15.41 -12.39
C HIS A 159 -3.76 14.09 -13.03
N PHE A 160 -3.22 13.17 -12.25
CA PHE A 160 -2.78 11.87 -12.73
C PHE A 160 -3.92 11.09 -13.43
N ASN A 161 -5.13 11.11 -12.88
CA ASN A 161 -6.26 10.42 -13.49
C ASN A 161 -6.67 11.01 -14.84
N LYS A 162 -6.54 12.34 -15.01
CA LYS A 162 -6.89 13.04 -16.25
C LYS A 162 -5.79 13.02 -17.30
N SER A 163 -4.54 12.77 -16.91
CA SER A 163 -3.42 12.73 -17.82
C SER A 163 -3.56 11.59 -18.82
N LYS A 164 -3.04 11.77 -20.04
CA LYS A 164 -3.18 10.81 -21.15
C LYS A 164 -2.06 9.76 -21.22
N GLY A 165 -1.39 9.49 -20.09
CA GLY A 165 -0.33 8.48 -20.02
C GLY A 165 1.05 9.08 -20.33
N ASN A 166 2.01 8.88 -19.57
CA ASN A 166 3.43 9.18 -19.49
C ASN A 166 3.87 9.69 -18.11
N GLU A 167 2.93 9.88 -17.20
CA GLU A 167 3.21 10.32 -15.84
C GLU A 167 3.42 9.14 -14.92
N ILE A 168 4.30 9.29 -13.96
CA ILE A 168 4.55 8.31 -12.91
C ILE A 168 4.24 9.02 -11.59
N ILE A 169 3.29 8.48 -10.84
CA ILE A 169 3.00 8.96 -9.50
C ILE A 169 3.75 8.11 -8.48
N GLU A 170 4.35 8.76 -7.50
CA GLU A 170 4.96 8.14 -6.35
C GLU A 170 4.08 8.43 -5.12
N LEU A 171 3.67 7.36 -4.41
CA LEU A 171 2.74 7.41 -3.26
C LEU A 171 3.43 6.97 -1.98
#